data_3eabdf5d1fe9277af39899d69a3ca6cf
#
_entry.id   3eabdf5d1fe9277af39899d69a3ca6cf
#
_cell.length_a   1.000
_cell.length_b   1.000
_cell.length_c   1.000
_cell.angle_alpha   90.00
_cell.angle_beta   90.00
_cell.angle_gamma   90.00
#
_symmetry.space_group_name_H-M   'P 1'
#
loop_
_entity.id
_entity.type
_entity.pdbx_description
1 polymer ?
#
loop_
_entity_poly.entity_id
_entity_poly.type
_entity_poly.pdbx_seq_one_letter_code
_entity_poly.pdbx_strand_id
1 'polypeptide(L)'
;MSTKNLTSKEAIKKMTTLVDAIKTAMLLTDLKKQPISAIPMTTKEVDEDGDIWFLSGLKSEHNANIVKNPQIQLLYSDPSGMEFISIYGMATVITDKEKLKNLYTSLDDAWFEGKDDPNLSALKITPKEAYYWDTKQNKFISLFKMGLAAATGNKADLGEKGKLNM
;
A
#
# COMPACT_ATOMS: atom_id res chain seq x y z
N MET A 1 7.21 -16.03 13.49
CA MET A 1 7.50 -15.44 12.17
C MET A 1 8.99 -15.38 11.96
N SER A 2 9.47 -15.97 10.90
CA SER A 2 10.88 -15.85 10.47
C SER A 2 11.14 -14.46 9.89
N THR A 3 12.37 -13.95 10.00
CA THR A 3 12.74 -12.66 9.39
C THR A 3 13.39 -12.90 8.04
N LYS A 4 12.87 -12.27 6.99
CA LYS A 4 13.41 -12.32 5.63
C LYS A 4 13.41 -10.91 5.03
N ASN A 5 14.60 -10.31 4.94
CA ASN A 5 14.80 -9.03 4.27
C ASN A 5 15.02 -9.27 2.77
N LEU A 6 14.42 -8.43 1.95
CA LEU A 6 14.51 -8.47 0.48
C LEU A 6 15.04 -7.16 -0.06
N THR A 7 15.66 -7.19 -1.23
CA THR A 7 16.21 -6.01 -1.89
C THR A 7 15.85 -6.01 -3.39
N SER A 8 15.81 -4.80 -3.98
CA SER A 8 15.64 -4.59 -5.41
C SER A 8 14.42 -5.35 -5.99
N LYS A 9 14.58 -6.10 -7.07
CA LYS A 9 13.49 -6.79 -7.78
C LYS A 9 12.65 -7.72 -6.90
N GLU A 10 13.28 -8.41 -5.94
CA GLU A 10 12.54 -9.30 -5.02
C GLU A 10 11.67 -8.48 -4.05
N ALA A 11 12.17 -7.33 -3.59
CA ALA A 11 11.43 -6.42 -2.73
C ALA A 11 10.21 -5.84 -3.47
N ILE A 12 10.39 -5.35 -4.70
CA ILE A 12 9.29 -4.84 -5.54
C ILE A 12 8.24 -5.94 -5.76
N LYS A 13 8.66 -7.13 -6.17
CA LYS A 13 7.74 -8.26 -6.39
C LYS A 13 6.92 -8.60 -5.15
N LYS A 14 7.56 -8.63 -3.96
CA LYS A 14 6.87 -8.92 -2.70
C LYS A 14 5.88 -7.81 -2.34
N MET A 15 6.30 -6.56 -2.48
CA MET A 15 5.44 -5.39 -2.26
C MET A 15 4.22 -5.43 -3.18
N THR A 16 4.43 -5.59 -4.49
CA THR A 16 3.35 -5.67 -5.49
C THR A 16 2.35 -6.76 -5.13
N THR A 17 2.83 -7.96 -4.76
CA THR A 17 1.96 -9.06 -4.37
C THR A 17 1.05 -8.69 -3.19
N LEU A 18 1.57 -8.05 -2.14
CA LEU A 18 0.78 -7.66 -0.96
C LEU A 18 -0.16 -6.48 -1.28
N VAL A 19 0.32 -5.48 -2.00
CA VAL A 19 -0.49 -4.32 -2.42
C VAL A 19 -1.66 -4.77 -3.29
N ASP A 20 -1.42 -5.66 -4.26
CA ASP A 20 -2.47 -6.19 -5.14
C ASP A 20 -3.48 -7.09 -4.42
N ALA A 21 -3.07 -7.81 -3.40
CA ALA A 21 -3.96 -8.63 -2.61
C ALA A 21 -4.87 -7.78 -1.70
N ILE A 22 -4.33 -6.73 -1.07
CA ILE A 22 -5.05 -5.92 -0.08
C ILE A 22 -5.83 -4.77 -0.72
N LYS A 23 -5.27 -4.14 -1.77
CA LYS A 23 -5.84 -3.05 -2.57
C LYS A 23 -6.03 -1.71 -1.86
N THR A 24 -6.50 -1.67 -0.63
CA THR A 24 -6.81 -0.43 0.09
C THR A 24 -5.76 -0.12 1.15
N ALA A 25 -5.22 1.09 1.10
CA ALA A 25 -4.28 1.61 2.08
C ALA A 25 -4.86 2.80 2.86
N MET A 26 -4.36 3.02 4.07
CA MET A 26 -4.37 4.34 4.67
C MET A 26 -3.17 5.13 4.15
N LEU A 27 -3.42 6.24 3.43
CA LEU A 27 -2.41 7.20 3.02
C LEU A 27 -2.23 8.24 4.13
N LEU A 28 -1.03 8.34 4.67
CA LEU A 28 -0.64 9.33 5.66
C LEU A 28 0.21 10.42 4.99
N THR A 29 -0.19 11.67 5.15
CA THR A 29 0.52 12.85 4.64
C THR A 29 0.86 13.81 5.77
N ASP A 30 1.77 14.75 5.51
CA ASP A 30 2.23 15.73 6.50
C ASP A 30 2.72 15.07 7.80
N LEU A 31 3.62 14.09 7.66
CA LEU A 31 4.06 13.18 8.72
C LEU A 31 4.65 13.87 9.96
N LYS A 32 4.96 15.17 9.87
CA LYS A 32 5.50 15.97 10.99
C LYS A 32 4.43 16.66 11.82
N LYS A 33 3.19 16.74 11.30
CA LYS A 33 2.06 17.39 11.97
C LYS A 33 1.32 16.39 12.87
N GLN A 34 0.74 16.89 13.93
CA GLN A 34 -0.15 16.12 14.80
C GLN A 34 -1.50 16.82 14.97
N PRO A 35 -2.62 16.12 14.84
CA PRO A 35 -2.71 14.70 14.39
C PRO A 35 -2.24 14.55 12.94
N ILE A 36 -1.69 13.37 12.61
CA ILE A 36 -1.30 13.03 11.24
C ILE A 36 -2.55 12.93 10.37
N SER A 37 -2.52 13.54 9.17
CA SER A 37 -3.59 13.37 8.17
C SER A 37 -3.53 11.96 7.59
N ALA A 38 -4.61 11.19 7.72
CA ALA A 38 -4.72 9.82 7.26
C ALA A 38 -6.06 9.60 6.56
N ILE A 39 -6.02 9.09 5.32
CA ILE A 39 -7.22 8.82 4.51
C ILE A 39 -7.13 7.44 3.85
N PRO A 40 -8.28 6.74 3.68
CA PRO A 40 -8.32 5.51 2.90
C PRO A 40 -8.22 5.81 1.40
N MET A 41 -7.39 5.02 0.69
CA MET A 41 -7.24 5.12 -0.75
C MET A 41 -7.12 3.74 -1.39
N THR A 42 -7.79 3.54 -2.53
CA THR A 42 -7.72 2.30 -3.29
C THR A 42 -6.63 2.39 -4.34
N THR A 43 -5.69 1.44 -4.31
CA THR A 43 -4.64 1.31 -5.31
C THR A 43 -5.23 1.01 -6.68
N LYS A 44 -4.81 1.74 -7.69
CA LYS A 44 -5.18 1.51 -9.09
C LYS A 44 -4.25 0.49 -9.76
N GLU A 45 -2.95 0.69 -9.59
CA GLU A 45 -1.93 -0.21 -10.12
C GLU A 45 -0.61 -0.08 -9.34
N VAL A 46 0.25 -1.09 -9.45
CA VAL A 46 1.68 -1.00 -9.21
C VAL A 46 2.34 -1.23 -10.56
N ASP A 47 3.09 -0.25 -11.05
CA ASP A 47 3.73 -0.34 -12.36
C ASP A 47 5.03 -1.18 -12.35
N GLU A 48 5.66 -1.34 -13.52
CA GLU A 48 6.87 -2.15 -13.70
C GLU A 48 8.07 -1.63 -12.91
N ASP A 49 8.10 -0.32 -12.63
CA ASP A 49 9.14 0.32 -11.82
C ASP A 49 8.88 0.17 -10.31
N GLY A 50 7.70 -0.33 -9.94
CA GLY A 50 7.26 -0.49 -8.55
C GLY A 50 6.60 0.76 -7.99
N ASP A 51 6.30 1.77 -8.80
CA ASP A 51 5.55 2.93 -8.38
C ASP A 51 4.07 2.58 -8.19
N ILE A 52 3.48 3.07 -7.09
CA ILE A 52 2.08 2.78 -6.72
C ILE A 52 1.21 3.96 -7.12
N TRP A 53 0.10 3.68 -7.81
CA TRP A 53 -0.78 4.69 -8.37
C TRP A 53 -2.16 4.70 -7.74
N PHE A 54 -2.65 5.91 -7.44
CA PHE A 54 -4.00 6.19 -6.94
C PHE A 54 -4.65 7.30 -7.75
N LEU A 55 -5.99 7.32 -7.83
CA LEU A 55 -6.73 8.52 -8.27
C LEU A 55 -7.05 9.40 -7.07
N SER A 56 -7.04 10.70 -7.27
CA SER A 56 -7.16 11.70 -6.20
C SER A 56 -7.82 12.97 -6.72
N GLY A 57 -8.57 13.66 -5.86
CA GLY A 57 -9.08 15.00 -6.18
C GLY A 57 -7.95 16.02 -6.17
N LEU A 58 -7.75 16.75 -7.28
CA LEU A 58 -6.68 17.74 -7.43
C LEU A 58 -6.68 18.81 -6.31
N LYS A 59 -7.87 19.22 -5.87
CA LYS A 59 -8.05 20.23 -4.82
C LYS A 59 -8.13 19.65 -3.40
N SER A 60 -7.79 18.36 -3.22
CA SER A 60 -7.86 17.72 -1.91
C SER A 60 -6.77 18.21 -0.95
N GLU A 61 -7.03 18.10 0.35
CA GLU A 61 -6.07 18.48 1.40
C GLU A 61 -4.79 17.62 1.32
N HIS A 62 -4.94 16.33 1.06
CA HIS A 62 -3.79 15.43 0.95
C HIS A 62 -2.89 15.77 -0.24
N ASN A 63 -3.46 16.21 -1.39
CA ASN A 63 -2.66 16.71 -2.51
C ASN A 63 -1.90 18.00 -2.11
N ALA A 64 -2.58 18.91 -1.40
CA ALA A 64 -1.92 20.13 -0.91
C ALA A 64 -0.79 19.81 0.10
N ASN A 65 -0.98 18.82 0.95
CA ASN A 65 0.07 18.35 1.87
C ASN A 65 1.26 17.76 1.11
N ILE A 66 1.02 16.92 0.08
CA ILE A 66 2.05 16.30 -0.75
C ILE A 66 2.87 17.34 -1.50
N VAL A 67 2.23 18.38 -2.05
CA VAL A 67 2.93 19.47 -2.74
C VAL A 67 3.88 20.20 -1.79
N LYS A 68 3.52 20.37 -0.52
CA LYS A 68 4.36 21.01 0.50
C LYS A 68 5.45 20.08 1.03
N ASN A 69 5.09 18.83 1.26
CA ASN A 69 5.99 17.80 1.76
C ASN A 69 5.65 16.46 1.11
N PRO A 70 6.46 15.99 0.14
CA PRO A 70 6.16 14.78 -0.62
C PRO A 70 6.33 13.46 0.18
N GLN A 71 6.86 13.51 1.39
CA GLN A 71 7.03 12.33 2.23
C GLN A 71 5.68 11.79 2.70
N ILE A 72 5.45 10.51 2.45
CA ILE A 72 4.21 9.82 2.80
C ILE A 72 4.48 8.45 3.44
N GLN A 73 3.45 7.93 4.11
CA GLN A 73 3.38 6.55 4.57
C GLN A 73 2.10 5.91 4.04
N LEU A 74 2.21 4.71 3.48
CA LEU A 74 1.07 3.85 3.17
C LEU A 74 1.01 2.70 4.16
N LEU A 75 -0.19 2.43 4.68
CA LEU A 75 -0.44 1.29 5.56
C LEU A 75 -1.53 0.40 4.94
N TYR A 76 -1.16 -0.78 4.47
CA TYR A 76 -2.08 -1.80 4.00
C TYR A 76 -2.29 -2.84 5.10
N SER A 77 -3.53 -3.28 5.27
CA SER A 77 -3.89 -4.21 6.32
C SER A 77 -5.00 -5.16 5.86
N ASP A 78 -4.70 -6.45 5.83
CA ASP A 78 -5.70 -7.53 5.77
C ASP A 78 -5.60 -8.41 7.03
N PRO A 79 -6.39 -8.10 8.08
CA PRO A 79 -6.44 -8.92 9.28
C PRO A 79 -6.90 -10.35 9.00
N SER A 80 -7.71 -10.53 7.95
CA SER A 80 -8.26 -11.83 7.59
C SER A 80 -7.21 -12.77 6.99
N GLY A 81 -6.29 -12.23 6.20
CA GLY A 81 -5.11 -12.92 5.67
C GLY A 81 -3.93 -12.92 6.64
N MET A 82 -3.96 -12.09 7.70
CA MET A 82 -2.80 -11.77 8.52
C MET A 82 -1.64 -11.19 7.70
N GLU A 83 -2.00 -10.37 6.71
CA GLU A 83 -1.08 -9.72 5.78
C GLU A 83 -1.08 -8.22 6.00
N PHE A 84 0.10 -7.65 6.21
CA PHE A 84 0.25 -6.23 6.47
C PHE A 84 1.52 -5.73 5.77
N ILE A 85 1.48 -4.50 5.27
CA ILE A 85 2.67 -3.84 4.76
C ILE A 85 2.60 -2.33 5.04
N SER A 86 3.70 -1.80 5.54
CA SER A 86 3.94 -0.39 5.79
C SER A 86 4.99 0.09 4.80
N ILE A 87 4.66 1.09 3.97
CA ILE A 87 5.52 1.59 2.89
C ILE A 87 5.78 3.07 3.11
N TYR A 88 7.05 3.44 3.29
CA TYR A 88 7.50 4.83 3.25
C TYR A 88 7.96 5.18 1.84
N GLY A 89 7.59 6.36 1.35
CA GLY A 89 7.93 6.79 0.02
C GLY A 89 7.72 8.28 -0.23
N MET A 90 7.90 8.65 -1.51
CA MET A 90 7.71 10.00 -2.01
C MET A 90 6.51 10.03 -2.94
N ALA A 91 5.60 10.96 -2.72
CA ALA A 91 4.42 11.16 -3.56
C ALA A 91 4.59 12.32 -4.52
N THR A 92 4.04 12.19 -5.72
CA THR A 92 3.95 13.26 -6.71
C THR A 92 2.52 13.33 -7.24
N VAL A 93 1.97 14.54 -7.34
CA VAL A 93 0.65 14.78 -7.96
C VAL A 93 0.83 14.86 -9.46
N ILE A 94 0.10 14.02 -10.21
CA ILE A 94 0.15 13.90 -11.66
C ILE A 94 -1.18 14.36 -12.26
N THR A 95 -1.11 15.20 -13.29
CA THR A 95 -2.26 15.74 -14.02
C THR A 95 -2.22 15.40 -15.50
N ASP A 96 -1.33 14.50 -15.91
CA ASP A 96 -1.24 14.03 -17.29
C ASP A 96 -2.51 13.29 -17.71
N LYS A 97 -3.19 13.81 -18.72
CA LYS A 97 -4.50 13.33 -19.16
C LYS A 97 -4.50 11.90 -19.69
N GLU A 98 -3.43 11.49 -20.35
CA GLU A 98 -3.33 10.13 -20.88
C GLU A 98 -3.19 9.12 -19.73
N LYS A 99 -2.31 9.41 -18.78
CA LYS A 99 -2.16 8.56 -17.58
C LYS A 99 -3.46 8.49 -16.78
N LEU A 100 -4.14 9.63 -16.57
CA LEU A 100 -5.42 9.65 -15.87
C LEU A 100 -6.48 8.78 -16.55
N LYS A 101 -6.61 8.88 -17.87
CA LYS A 101 -7.56 8.05 -18.66
C LYS A 101 -7.26 6.56 -18.57
N ASN A 102 -5.99 6.18 -18.52
CA ASN A 102 -5.56 4.79 -18.39
C ASN A 102 -5.86 4.21 -17.00
N LEU A 103 -5.74 5.02 -15.94
CA LEU A 103 -6.03 4.61 -14.56
C LEU A 103 -7.53 4.58 -14.24
N TYR A 104 -8.33 5.37 -14.96
CA TYR A 104 -9.76 5.58 -14.68
C TYR A 104 -10.61 4.38 -15.10
N THR A 105 -11.50 3.98 -14.23
CA THR A 105 -12.52 2.95 -14.47
C THR A 105 -13.92 3.48 -14.15
N SER A 106 -14.98 2.80 -14.54
CA SER A 106 -16.36 3.17 -14.20
C SER A 106 -16.66 3.17 -12.70
N LEU A 107 -15.84 2.49 -11.90
CA LEU A 107 -15.98 2.53 -10.43
C LEU A 107 -15.62 3.90 -9.85
N ASP A 108 -14.82 4.68 -10.58
CA ASP A 108 -14.36 6.00 -10.15
C ASP A 108 -15.44 7.09 -10.37
N ASP A 109 -16.50 6.79 -11.13
CA ASP A 109 -17.66 7.67 -11.32
C ASP A 109 -18.40 7.98 -9.99
N ALA A 110 -18.13 7.20 -8.93
CA ALA A 110 -18.64 7.49 -7.60
C ALA A 110 -18.01 8.76 -6.96
N TRP A 111 -16.86 9.21 -7.45
CA TRP A 111 -16.09 10.33 -6.87
C TRP A 111 -15.78 11.43 -7.89
N PHE A 112 -15.87 11.16 -9.20
CA PHE A 112 -15.49 12.08 -10.27
C PHE A 112 -16.56 12.12 -11.36
N GLU A 113 -16.64 13.26 -12.04
CA GLU A 113 -17.58 13.50 -13.16
C GLU A 113 -17.06 12.91 -14.50
N GLY A 114 -16.34 11.79 -14.44
CA GLY A 114 -15.77 11.12 -15.61
C GLY A 114 -14.27 11.41 -15.81
N LYS A 115 -13.74 10.85 -16.90
CA LYS A 115 -12.31 10.87 -17.23
C LYS A 115 -11.73 12.27 -17.50
N ASP A 116 -12.59 13.23 -17.82
CA ASP A 116 -12.22 14.61 -18.14
C ASP A 116 -12.56 15.58 -17.02
N ASP A 117 -12.94 15.08 -15.82
CA ASP A 117 -13.18 15.88 -14.64
C ASP A 117 -11.98 16.79 -14.34
N PRO A 118 -12.16 18.15 -14.27
CA PRO A 118 -11.07 19.08 -14.01
C PRO A 118 -10.46 18.92 -12.60
N ASN A 119 -11.14 18.23 -11.70
CA ASN A 119 -10.65 17.92 -10.35
C ASN A 119 -9.94 16.55 -10.29
N LEU A 120 -9.90 15.81 -11.39
CA LEU A 120 -9.20 14.51 -11.43
C LEU A 120 -7.69 14.70 -11.47
N SER A 121 -6.99 13.99 -10.62
CA SER A 121 -5.53 13.85 -10.61
C SER A 121 -5.15 12.42 -10.21
N ALA A 122 -3.89 12.08 -10.34
CA ALA A 122 -3.33 10.85 -9.79
C ALA A 122 -2.22 11.16 -8.78
N LEU A 123 -2.02 10.26 -7.84
CA LEU A 123 -0.84 10.22 -7.01
C LEU A 123 0.07 9.10 -7.50
N LYS A 124 1.30 9.45 -7.83
CA LYS A 124 2.40 8.52 -8.07
C LYS A 124 3.23 8.42 -6.80
N ILE A 125 3.29 7.24 -6.21
CA ILE A 125 4.09 6.99 -5.01
C ILE A 125 5.30 6.17 -5.39
N THR A 126 6.50 6.73 -5.20
CA THR A 126 7.77 6.02 -5.37
C THR A 126 8.21 5.48 -4.01
N PRO A 127 8.11 4.16 -3.77
CA PRO A 127 8.54 3.54 -2.53
C PRO A 127 10.05 3.72 -2.29
N LYS A 128 10.45 3.85 -1.02
CA LYS A 128 11.85 3.93 -0.59
C LYS A 128 12.21 2.79 0.35
N GLU A 129 11.37 2.54 1.32
CA GLU A 129 11.53 1.48 2.30
C GLU A 129 10.15 0.91 2.66
N ALA A 130 10.07 -0.38 2.86
CA ALA A 130 8.86 -0.98 3.40
C ALA A 130 9.19 -2.05 4.45
N TYR A 131 8.20 -2.31 5.31
CA TYR A 131 8.23 -3.41 6.25
C TYR A 131 6.94 -4.22 6.12
N TYR A 132 7.07 -5.54 6.01
CA TYR A 132 5.93 -6.42 5.78
C TYR A 132 5.79 -7.52 6.83
N TRP A 133 4.57 -8.00 6.99
CA TRP A 133 4.19 -9.21 7.72
C TRP A 133 3.27 -10.01 6.81
N ASP A 134 3.60 -11.28 6.60
CA ASP A 134 2.87 -12.16 5.69
C ASP A 134 2.80 -13.57 6.26
N THR A 135 1.59 -14.13 6.27
CA THR A 135 1.39 -15.54 6.59
C THR A 135 1.48 -16.35 5.31
N LYS A 136 2.63 -16.95 5.03
CA LYS A 136 2.86 -17.83 3.88
C LYS A 136 1.92 -19.03 3.77
N GLN A 137 1.01 -19.21 4.72
CA GLN A 137 0.27 -20.44 4.89
C GLN A 137 -1.22 -20.20 4.85
N ASN A 138 -1.94 -21.15 4.21
CA ASN A 138 -3.39 -21.23 4.28
C ASN A 138 -3.87 -21.10 5.75
N LYS A 139 -4.93 -20.33 6.00
CA LYS A 139 -5.51 -20.09 7.34
C LYS A 139 -5.68 -21.37 8.16
N PHE A 140 -6.05 -22.47 7.52
CA PHE A 140 -6.21 -23.77 8.19
C PHE A 140 -4.88 -24.31 8.72
N ILE A 141 -3.78 -24.16 7.99
CA ILE A 141 -2.44 -24.58 8.41
C ILE A 141 -1.95 -23.71 9.57
N SER A 142 -2.21 -22.40 9.54
CA SER A 142 -1.86 -21.48 10.62
C SER A 142 -2.65 -21.78 11.90
N LEU A 143 -3.94 -22.06 11.80
CA LEU A 143 -4.79 -22.49 12.92
C LEU A 143 -4.34 -23.83 13.51
N PHE A 144 -4.04 -24.81 12.65
CA PHE A 144 -3.52 -26.11 13.07
C PHE A 144 -2.17 -25.99 13.81
N LYS A 145 -1.24 -25.18 13.28
CA LYS A 145 0.04 -24.91 13.94
C LYS A 145 -0.11 -24.16 15.27
N MET A 146 -1.05 -23.20 15.37
CA MET A 146 -1.36 -22.55 16.63
C MET A 146 -1.92 -23.54 17.66
N GLY A 147 -2.84 -24.41 17.26
CA GLY A 147 -3.39 -25.45 18.13
C GLY A 147 -2.31 -26.42 18.61
N LEU A 148 -1.43 -26.88 17.72
CA LEU A 148 -0.33 -27.76 18.07
C LEU A 148 0.69 -27.07 19.00
N ALA A 149 1.00 -25.80 18.75
CA ALA A 149 1.91 -25.00 19.58
C ALA A 149 1.35 -24.81 20.99
N ALA A 150 0.03 -24.54 21.12
CA ALA A 150 -0.65 -24.44 22.41
C ALA A 150 -0.61 -25.76 23.19
N ALA A 151 -0.77 -26.90 22.48
CA ALA A 151 -0.74 -28.23 23.09
C ALA A 151 0.67 -28.70 23.47
N THR A 152 1.70 -28.27 22.74
CA THR A 152 3.10 -28.75 22.93
C THR A 152 4.02 -27.76 23.65
N GLY A 153 3.54 -26.53 23.92
CA GLY A 153 4.34 -25.44 24.50
C GLY A 153 5.42 -24.87 23.54
N ASN A 154 5.43 -25.28 22.28
CA ASN A 154 6.38 -24.80 21.28
C ASN A 154 5.86 -23.53 20.58
N LYS A 155 6.78 -22.65 20.12
CA LYS A 155 6.40 -21.49 19.33
C LYS A 155 6.05 -21.89 17.89
N ALA A 156 4.82 -21.54 17.44
CA ALA A 156 4.43 -21.72 16.05
C ALA A 156 5.15 -20.69 15.15
N ASP A 157 5.78 -21.14 14.07
CA ASP A 157 6.21 -20.25 12.99
C ASP A 157 5.02 -20.02 12.04
N LEU A 158 4.38 -18.84 12.18
CA LEU A 158 3.12 -18.50 11.51
C LEU A 158 3.34 -17.64 10.25
N GLY A 159 4.56 -17.46 9.80
CA GLY A 159 4.81 -16.67 8.61
C GLY A 159 6.15 -15.95 8.59
N GLU A 160 6.32 -15.01 7.68
CA GLU A 160 7.54 -14.21 7.55
C GLU A 160 7.23 -12.71 7.71
N LYS A 161 8.28 -11.98 8.06
CA LYS A 161 8.31 -10.52 8.10
C LYS A 161 9.67 -10.02 7.70
N GLY A 162 9.80 -8.79 7.26
CA GLY A 162 11.11 -8.25 6.93
C GLY A 162 11.06 -6.86 6.31
N LYS A 163 12.24 -6.31 6.09
CA LYS A 163 12.43 -5.07 5.35
C LYS A 163 12.47 -5.34 3.85
N LEU A 164 11.90 -4.42 3.10
CA LEU A 164 11.99 -4.32 1.65
C LEU A 164 12.73 -3.02 1.33
N ASN A 165 13.92 -3.14 0.75
CA ASN A 165 14.70 -2.00 0.29
C ASN A 165 14.52 -1.90 -1.23
N MET A 166 13.90 -0.84 -1.68
CA MET A 166 13.57 -0.57 -3.07
C MET A 166 14.76 0.08 -3.81
#